data_493c6f94b966f8124bfea7dc2e68b3be
#
_entry.id   493c6f94b966f8124bfea7dc2e68b3be
#
_cell.length_a   1.000
_cell.length_b   1.000
_cell.length_c   1.000
_cell.angle_alpha   90.00
_cell.angle_beta   90.00
_cell.angle_gamma   90.00
#
_symmetry.space_group_name_H-M   'P 1'
#
loop_
_entity.id
_entity.type
_entity.pdbx_description
1 polymer ?
#
loop_
_entity_poly.entity_id
_entity_poly.type
_entity_poly.pdbx_seq_one_letter_code
_entity_poly.pdbx_strand_id
1 'polypeptide(L)'
;MSEKINITLNGKQVVGTKGEYILDVARRNNIEIPTLCNDPRLDPYSSCFVCVVEVEGMRGLQPSCSTRIMPDMKVITDNDKVHKSRKSALDLIMSNHYADCQAPCIQTCPANVDVQGYISLIEKGMYREAVALIKEVNPLPAICGRVCVRPCEAACRRNLMDEGSPVGIDYMKRFVSDWDLDSDNHFIPEIAPATEKKVAIIGAGPGGLSAAYFLQQKGHQCDIFEAAPKPGGWLRYGIPEYRLPNDLLDKEIATITELGARIFCGKNLGENLSYADLKKEYDATILTIGSQKGTLIGTPGDDAENVFSGIDFLKNMEMTGKPADFTGKKIIVVGGGNTAMDCCRTSLRCGSTDVKV
;
A
#
# COMPACT_ATOMS: atom_id res chain seq x y z
N MET A 1 -31.38 18.64 -38.66
CA MET A 1 -30.76 19.92 -38.24
C MET A 1 -31.18 20.17 -36.79
N SER A 2 -30.24 20.37 -35.86
CA SER A 2 -30.55 20.62 -34.45
C SER A 2 -31.20 22.01 -34.31
N GLU A 3 -32.31 22.08 -33.61
CA GLU A 3 -33.08 23.29 -33.34
C GLU A 3 -32.24 24.31 -32.56
N LYS A 4 -32.04 25.49 -33.12
CA LYS A 4 -31.30 26.58 -32.47
C LYS A 4 -32.21 27.34 -31.50
N ILE A 5 -31.68 27.65 -30.31
CA ILE A 5 -32.37 28.35 -29.23
C ILE A 5 -31.60 29.63 -28.90
N ASN A 6 -32.28 30.75 -28.89
CA ASN A 6 -31.73 32.03 -28.45
C ASN A 6 -31.93 32.17 -26.93
N ILE A 7 -30.89 32.53 -26.21
CA ILE A 7 -30.93 32.85 -24.79
C ILE A 7 -30.13 34.12 -24.51
N THR A 8 -30.34 34.73 -23.37
CA THR A 8 -29.57 35.87 -22.90
C THR A 8 -28.68 35.46 -21.74
N LEU A 9 -27.36 35.61 -21.89
CA LEU A 9 -26.38 35.40 -20.83
C LEU A 9 -25.75 36.74 -20.41
N ASN A 10 -25.95 37.16 -19.16
CA ASN A 10 -25.47 38.46 -18.64
C ASN A 10 -25.76 39.62 -19.57
N GLY A 11 -26.97 39.69 -20.12
CA GLY A 11 -27.42 40.74 -21.03
C GLY A 11 -27.00 40.57 -22.50
N LYS A 12 -26.18 39.58 -22.87
CA LYS A 12 -25.77 39.28 -24.25
C LYS A 12 -26.64 38.19 -24.86
N GLN A 13 -27.12 38.44 -26.08
CA GLN A 13 -27.81 37.38 -26.83
C GLN A 13 -26.80 36.35 -27.35
N VAL A 14 -27.08 35.07 -27.06
CA VAL A 14 -26.26 33.94 -27.50
C VAL A 14 -27.14 32.82 -28.05
N VAL A 15 -26.60 32.03 -28.95
CA VAL A 15 -27.31 30.93 -29.58
C VAL A 15 -26.81 29.60 -29.02
N GLY A 16 -27.71 28.78 -28.54
CA GLY A 16 -27.47 27.40 -28.16
C GLY A 16 -28.24 26.43 -29.08
N THR A 17 -28.09 25.17 -28.80
CA THR A 17 -28.78 24.07 -29.44
C THR A 17 -29.76 23.41 -28.44
N LYS A 18 -30.92 23.03 -28.89
CA LYS A 18 -31.91 22.34 -28.01
C LYS A 18 -31.28 21.12 -27.34
N GLY A 19 -31.42 21.08 -26.02
CA GLY A 19 -30.87 20.03 -25.20
C GLY A 19 -29.49 20.34 -24.60
N GLU A 20 -28.82 21.40 -25.01
CA GLU A 20 -27.56 21.82 -24.36
C GLU A 20 -27.81 22.34 -22.93
N TYR A 21 -26.79 22.27 -22.10
CA TYR A 21 -26.79 22.83 -20.76
C TYR A 21 -26.34 24.30 -20.74
N ILE A 22 -26.80 25.09 -19.79
CA ILE A 22 -26.39 26.49 -19.63
C ILE A 22 -24.86 26.59 -19.54
N LEU A 23 -24.19 25.68 -18.83
CA LEU A 23 -22.74 25.65 -18.67
C LEU A 23 -22.01 25.54 -20.03
N ASP A 24 -22.48 24.67 -20.93
CA ASP A 24 -21.82 24.43 -22.21
C ASP A 24 -21.96 25.67 -23.14
N VAL A 25 -23.14 26.27 -23.10
CA VAL A 25 -23.37 27.51 -23.86
C VAL A 25 -22.52 28.65 -23.30
N ALA A 26 -22.40 28.77 -21.98
CA ALA A 26 -21.56 29.78 -21.32
C ALA A 26 -20.07 29.60 -21.69
N ARG A 27 -19.53 28.38 -21.56
CA ARG A 27 -18.14 28.06 -21.92
C ARG A 27 -17.80 28.44 -23.38
N ARG A 28 -18.68 28.09 -24.30
CA ARG A 28 -18.49 28.39 -25.73
C ARG A 28 -18.51 29.91 -26.02
N ASN A 29 -19.14 30.68 -25.16
CA ASN A 29 -19.21 32.13 -25.27
C ASN A 29 -18.20 32.85 -24.36
N ASN A 30 -17.19 32.15 -23.83
CA ASN A 30 -16.15 32.66 -22.93
C ASN A 30 -16.71 33.30 -21.66
N ILE A 31 -17.82 32.75 -21.15
CA ILE A 31 -18.37 33.11 -19.85
C ILE A 31 -18.00 32.01 -18.88
N GLU A 32 -17.16 32.35 -17.91
CA GLU A 32 -16.69 31.42 -16.90
C GLU A 32 -17.74 31.22 -15.82
N ILE A 33 -18.12 29.96 -15.58
CA ILE A 33 -18.93 29.53 -14.46
C ILE A 33 -18.12 28.46 -13.70
N PRO A 34 -17.80 28.67 -12.41
CA PRO A 34 -17.01 27.71 -11.65
C PRO A 34 -17.75 26.38 -11.51
N THR A 35 -17.04 25.28 -11.58
CA THR A 35 -17.56 23.92 -11.40
C THR A 35 -16.65 23.11 -10.49
N LEU A 36 -17.20 22.13 -9.76
CA LEU A 36 -16.44 21.19 -8.97
C LEU A 36 -16.76 19.73 -9.33
N CYS A 37 -18.04 19.34 -9.37
CA CYS A 37 -18.45 17.96 -9.67
C CYS A 37 -18.74 17.70 -11.15
N ASN A 38 -18.58 18.68 -12.04
CA ASN A 38 -18.81 18.50 -13.47
C ASN A 38 -17.57 17.91 -14.16
N ASP A 39 -17.69 16.70 -14.70
CA ASP A 39 -16.70 16.04 -15.52
C ASP A 39 -17.32 15.78 -16.92
N PRO A 40 -16.65 16.17 -18.02
CA PRO A 40 -17.20 16.01 -19.38
C PRO A 40 -17.37 14.55 -19.83
N ARG A 41 -16.80 13.58 -19.10
CA ARG A 41 -16.93 12.14 -19.37
C ARG A 41 -18.16 11.50 -18.69
N LEU A 42 -18.83 12.24 -17.80
CA LEU A 42 -19.93 11.75 -16.98
C LEU A 42 -21.20 12.58 -17.22
N ASP A 43 -22.34 11.96 -17.01
CA ASP A 43 -23.61 12.69 -16.99
C ASP A 43 -23.64 13.66 -15.79
N PRO A 44 -24.19 14.87 -15.97
CA PRO A 44 -24.23 15.87 -14.91
C PRO A 44 -25.04 15.41 -13.70
N TYR A 45 -24.39 15.32 -12.54
CA TYR A 45 -25.01 14.88 -11.28
C TYR A 45 -25.50 16.03 -10.37
N SER A 46 -24.94 17.23 -10.54
CA SER A 46 -25.34 18.46 -9.82
C SER A 46 -25.28 18.40 -8.29
N SER A 47 -24.29 17.71 -7.72
CA SER A 47 -24.20 17.54 -6.26
C SER A 47 -23.55 18.70 -5.52
N CYS A 48 -22.63 19.46 -6.16
CA CYS A 48 -21.82 20.46 -5.45
C CYS A 48 -22.44 21.87 -5.35
N PHE A 49 -23.40 22.22 -6.22
CA PHE A 49 -24.02 23.54 -6.31
C PHE A 49 -23.05 24.74 -6.49
N VAL A 50 -21.80 24.49 -6.88
CA VAL A 50 -20.81 25.55 -7.16
C VAL A 50 -21.08 26.25 -8.48
N CYS A 51 -21.78 25.60 -9.41
CA CYS A 51 -22.10 26.13 -10.74
C CYS A 51 -23.45 26.86 -10.83
N VAL A 52 -24.06 27.21 -9.71
CA VAL A 52 -25.40 27.83 -9.73
C VAL A 52 -25.41 29.19 -10.42
N VAL A 53 -26.51 29.45 -11.11
CA VAL A 53 -26.80 30.70 -11.81
C VAL A 53 -28.24 31.14 -11.49
N GLU A 54 -28.54 32.41 -11.68
CA GLU A 54 -29.90 32.92 -11.60
C GLU A 54 -30.55 32.87 -12.99
N VAL A 55 -31.76 32.33 -13.02
CA VAL A 55 -32.57 32.28 -14.26
C VAL A 55 -33.87 33.05 -13.99
N GLU A 56 -34.13 34.10 -14.82
CA GLU A 56 -35.32 34.89 -14.67
C GLU A 56 -36.59 34.03 -14.78
N GLY A 57 -37.50 34.23 -13.85
CA GLY A 57 -38.77 33.47 -13.79
C GLY A 57 -38.69 32.08 -13.17
N MET A 58 -37.50 31.59 -12.84
CA MET A 58 -37.35 30.29 -12.12
C MET A 58 -37.28 30.52 -10.60
N ARG A 59 -37.84 29.54 -9.87
CA ARG A 59 -37.72 29.55 -8.40
C ARG A 59 -36.34 29.11 -7.96
N GLY A 60 -35.61 30.00 -7.30
CA GLY A 60 -34.26 29.71 -6.78
C GLY A 60 -33.16 29.75 -7.86
N LEU A 61 -31.95 29.49 -7.42
CA LEU A 61 -30.80 29.38 -8.33
C LEU A 61 -30.77 27.99 -8.97
N GLN A 62 -30.31 27.92 -10.21
CA GLN A 62 -30.28 26.71 -11.01
C GLN A 62 -28.84 26.22 -11.21
N PRO A 63 -28.53 24.91 -11.10
CA PRO A 63 -27.21 24.38 -11.44
C PRO A 63 -27.00 24.43 -12.96
N SER A 64 -26.07 25.26 -13.43
CA SER A 64 -25.83 25.44 -14.87
C SER A 64 -25.34 24.15 -15.58
N CYS A 65 -24.70 23.25 -14.87
CA CYS A 65 -24.16 21.99 -15.43
C CYS A 65 -25.26 20.99 -15.82
N SER A 66 -26.48 21.09 -15.26
CA SER A 66 -27.59 20.16 -15.53
C SER A 66 -28.86 20.84 -16.00
N THR A 67 -28.95 22.16 -15.94
CA THR A 67 -30.12 22.90 -16.42
C THR A 67 -30.01 23.09 -17.94
N ARG A 68 -30.97 22.55 -18.66
CA ARG A 68 -31.04 22.70 -20.11
C ARG A 68 -31.56 24.08 -20.51
N ILE A 69 -31.03 24.62 -21.59
CA ILE A 69 -31.50 25.89 -22.12
C ILE A 69 -32.91 25.79 -22.70
N MET A 70 -33.68 26.87 -22.55
CA MET A 70 -35.01 27.03 -23.09
C MET A 70 -35.09 28.33 -23.92
N PRO A 71 -36.00 28.43 -24.90
CA PRO A 71 -36.16 29.65 -25.67
C PRO A 71 -36.39 30.89 -24.78
N ASP A 72 -35.73 31.98 -25.14
CA ASP A 72 -35.80 33.29 -24.47
C ASP A 72 -35.37 33.32 -23.01
N MET A 73 -34.70 32.23 -22.52
CA MET A 73 -34.14 32.14 -21.19
C MET A 73 -33.16 33.29 -20.93
N LYS A 74 -33.31 33.97 -19.79
CA LYS A 74 -32.36 35.00 -19.35
C LYS A 74 -31.61 34.48 -18.12
N VAL A 75 -30.31 34.42 -18.25
CA VAL A 75 -29.41 33.85 -17.25
C VAL A 75 -28.41 34.91 -16.76
N ILE A 76 -28.30 35.02 -15.45
CA ILE A 76 -27.30 35.84 -14.77
C ILE A 76 -26.33 34.92 -14.08
N THR A 77 -25.07 34.94 -14.49
CA THR A 77 -24.04 34.06 -14.00
C THR A 77 -23.23 34.68 -12.87
N ASP A 78 -23.38 35.98 -12.64
CA ASP A 78 -22.54 36.77 -11.73
C ASP A 78 -23.35 37.89 -11.08
N ASN A 79 -23.76 37.69 -9.84
CA ASN A 79 -24.34 38.70 -8.93
C ASN A 79 -24.17 38.27 -7.47
N ASP A 80 -24.48 39.17 -6.55
CA ASP A 80 -24.32 38.91 -5.10
C ASP A 80 -25.07 37.68 -4.61
N LYS A 81 -26.25 37.42 -5.14
CA LYS A 81 -27.05 36.23 -4.78
C LYS A 81 -26.39 34.94 -5.20
N VAL A 82 -25.84 34.90 -6.42
CA VAL A 82 -25.09 33.77 -6.97
C VAL A 82 -23.81 33.54 -6.18
N HIS A 83 -23.04 34.61 -5.91
CA HIS A 83 -21.82 34.54 -5.12
C HIS A 83 -22.06 34.02 -3.70
N LYS A 84 -23.09 34.57 -3.01
CA LYS A 84 -23.44 34.11 -1.66
C LYS A 84 -23.81 32.63 -1.62
N SER A 85 -24.57 32.16 -2.61
CA SER A 85 -24.94 30.74 -2.71
C SER A 85 -23.74 29.83 -2.99
N ARG A 86 -22.88 30.20 -3.93
CA ARG A 86 -21.64 29.46 -4.22
C ARG A 86 -20.73 29.38 -3.00
N LYS A 87 -20.55 30.50 -2.30
CA LYS A 87 -19.78 30.54 -1.06
C LYS A 87 -20.35 29.58 -0.03
N SER A 88 -21.67 29.63 0.23
CA SER A 88 -22.33 28.72 1.16
C SER A 88 -22.16 27.25 0.76
N ALA A 89 -22.24 26.92 -0.52
CA ALA A 89 -21.99 25.56 -1.02
C ALA A 89 -20.56 25.10 -0.75
N LEU A 90 -19.56 25.95 -0.98
CA LEU A 90 -18.16 25.68 -0.68
C LEU A 90 -17.92 25.56 0.83
N ASP A 91 -18.49 26.46 1.65
CA ASP A 91 -18.37 26.40 3.11
C ASP A 91 -18.92 25.08 3.66
N LEU A 92 -20.06 24.60 3.13
CA LEU A 92 -20.63 23.30 3.52
C LEU A 92 -19.76 22.12 3.09
N ILE A 93 -19.20 22.16 1.88
CA ILE A 93 -18.28 21.12 1.41
C ILE A 93 -17.02 21.10 2.29
N MET A 94 -16.44 22.27 2.56
CA MET A 94 -15.23 22.40 3.38
C MET A 94 -15.45 22.04 4.86
N SER A 95 -16.67 22.23 5.39
CA SER A 95 -16.98 21.87 6.77
C SER A 95 -16.84 20.38 7.08
N ASN A 96 -17.02 19.53 6.07
CA ASN A 96 -16.86 18.08 6.17
C ASN A 96 -15.63 17.54 5.40
N HIS A 97 -14.75 18.43 4.92
CA HIS A 97 -13.59 18.06 4.14
C HIS A 97 -12.38 17.83 5.05
N TYR A 98 -12.02 16.58 5.26
CA TYR A 98 -10.86 16.18 6.06
C TYR A 98 -9.53 16.26 5.29
N ALA A 99 -9.55 16.76 4.06
CA ALA A 99 -8.39 16.80 3.14
C ALA A 99 -7.75 15.44 2.86
N ASP A 100 -8.51 14.36 2.98
CA ASP A 100 -8.07 13.00 2.69
C ASP A 100 -8.08 12.72 1.17
N CYS A 101 -7.37 13.54 0.41
CA CYS A 101 -7.20 13.34 -1.04
C CYS A 101 -6.51 12.01 -1.37
N GLN A 102 -5.68 11.53 -0.45
CA GLN A 102 -5.29 10.14 -0.31
C GLN A 102 -5.84 9.60 0.99
N ALA A 103 -6.36 8.38 0.95
CA ALA A 103 -6.90 7.76 2.16
C ALA A 103 -5.81 7.60 3.24
N PRO A 104 -6.12 7.81 4.54
CA PRO A 104 -5.16 7.63 5.62
C PRO A 104 -4.48 6.26 5.62
N CYS A 105 -5.20 5.22 5.19
CA CYS A 105 -4.64 3.87 5.07
C CYS A 105 -3.53 3.76 4.01
N ILE A 106 -3.56 4.56 2.94
CA ILE A 106 -2.49 4.65 1.96
C ILE A 106 -1.32 5.45 2.53
N GLN A 107 -1.59 6.63 3.09
CA GLN A 107 -0.57 7.55 3.62
C GLN A 107 0.26 6.95 4.75
N THR A 108 -0.37 6.15 5.62
CA THR A 108 0.32 5.52 6.76
C THR A 108 1.00 4.21 6.40
N CYS A 109 0.75 3.66 5.21
CA CYS A 109 1.42 2.46 4.73
C CYS A 109 2.87 2.80 4.35
N PRO A 110 3.91 2.18 4.97
CA PRO A 110 5.30 2.47 4.61
C PRO A 110 5.65 2.17 3.14
N ALA A 111 4.93 1.23 2.52
CA ALA A 111 5.07 0.88 1.10
C ALA A 111 4.10 1.69 0.21
N ASN A 112 3.26 2.53 0.77
CA ASN A 112 2.27 3.34 0.05
C ASN A 112 1.34 2.52 -0.88
N VAL A 113 0.93 1.33 -0.42
CA VAL A 113 0.03 0.43 -1.17
C VAL A 113 -1.31 1.11 -1.40
N ASP A 114 -1.85 1.03 -2.62
CA ASP A 114 -3.22 1.48 -2.91
C ASP A 114 -4.26 0.56 -2.27
N VAL A 115 -4.55 0.85 -1.00
CA VAL A 115 -5.44 0.04 -0.16
C VAL A 115 -6.88 0.07 -0.69
N GLN A 116 -7.39 1.22 -1.10
CA GLN A 116 -8.75 1.35 -1.62
C GLN A 116 -8.90 0.62 -2.95
N GLY A 117 -7.90 0.74 -3.81
CA GLY A 117 -7.88 0.08 -5.12
C GLY A 117 -7.96 -1.44 -4.98
N TYR A 118 -7.05 -2.07 -4.23
CA TYR A 118 -7.06 -3.52 -4.14
C TYR A 118 -8.29 -4.09 -3.40
N ILE A 119 -8.82 -3.39 -2.38
CA ILE A 119 -10.05 -3.81 -1.69
C ILE A 119 -11.25 -3.75 -2.65
N SER A 120 -11.35 -2.69 -3.47
CA SER A 120 -12.40 -2.59 -4.49
C SER A 120 -12.31 -3.69 -5.55
N LEU A 121 -11.09 -4.09 -5.93
CA LEU A 121 -10.87 -5.20 -6.85
C LEU A 121 -11.26 -6.54 -6.22
N ILE A 122 -10.94 -6.76 -4.94
CA ILE A 122 -11.37 -7.96 -4.19
C ILE A 122 -12.90 -8.05 -4.13
N GLU A 123 -13.58 -6.94 -3.82
CA GLU A 123 -15.05 -6.88 -3.77
C GLU A 123 -15.69 -7.29 -5.10
N LYS A 124 -15.06 -6.94 -6.22
CA LYS A 124 -15.50 -7.31 -7.58
C LYS A 124 -15.08 -8.72 -8.01
N GLY A 125 -14.38 -9.47 -7.17
CA GLY A 125 -13.83 -10.79 -7.51
C GLY A 125 -12.63 -10.76 -8.45
N MET A 126 -12.04 -9.59 -8.68
CA MET A 126 -10.85 -9.37 -9.53
C MET A 126 -9.57 -9.58 -8.70
N TYR A 127 -9.36 -10.81 -8.24
CA TYR A 127 -8.31 -11.12 -7.27
C TYR A 127 -6.90 -11.00 -7.85
N ARG A 128 -6.71 -11.40 -9.11
CA ARG A 128 -5.41 -11.28 -9.79
C ARG A 128 -4.99 -9.82 -9.97
N GLU A 129 -5.92 -8.96 -10.35
CA GLU A 129 -5.69 -7.52 -10.50
C GLU A 129 -5.44 -6.87 -9.13
N ALA A 130 -6.09 -7.35 -8.08
CA ALA A 130 -5.81 -6.88 -6.71
C ALA A 130 -4.38 -7.20 -6.28
N VAL A 131 -3.89 -8.42 -6.55
CA VAL A 131 -2.50 -8.80 -6.28
C VAL A 131 -1.53 -7.98 -7.13
N ALA A 132 -1.83 -7.80 -8.42
CA ALA A 132 -1.03 -6.96 -9.32
C ALA A 132 -0.84 -5.56 -8.76
N LEU A 133 -1.93 -4.92 -8.34
CA LEU A 133 -1.91 -3.58 -7.74
C LEU A 133 -1.11 -3.52 -6.43
N ILE A 134 -1.23 -4.51 -5.56
CA ILE A 134 -0.43 -4.58 -4.33
C ILE A 134 1.06 -4.73 -4.68
N LYS A 135 1.39 -5.62 -5.63
CA LYS A 135 2.77 -5.94 -6.02
C LYS A 135 3.46 -4.83 -6.82
N GLU A 136 2.77 -3.76 -7.23
CA GLU A 136 3.41 -2.55 -7.78
C GLU A 136 4.41 -1.93 -6.79
N VAL A 137 4.14 -2.01 -5.49
CA VAL A 137 4.96 -1.38 -4.45
C VAL A 137 5.32 -2.31 -3.28
N ASN A 138 4.66 -3.46 -3.16
CA ASN A 138 4.91 -4.46 -2.12
C ASN A 138 5.07 -5.86 -2.72
N PRO A 139 6.30 -6.33 -2.93
CA PRO A 139 6.56 -7.61 -3.58
C PRO A 139 6.29 -8.85 -2.71
N LEU A 140 6.05 -8.67 -1.40
CA LEU A 140 5.88 -9.75 -0.42
C LEU A 140 4.54 -9.61 0.34
N PRO A 141 3.40 -9.58 -0.35
CA PRO A 141 2.11 -9.25 0.27
C PRO A 141 1.58 -10.34 1.22
N ALA A 142 1.83 -11.62 0.98
CA ALA A 142 1.39 -12.72 1.84
C ALA A 142 2.14 -12.73 3.18
N ILE A 143 3.43 -12.37 3.15
CA ILE A 143 4.25 -12.16 4.35
C ILE A 143 3.73 -10.96 5.13
N CYS A 144 3.54 -9.81 4.45
CA CYS A 144 3.00 -8.59 5.08
C CYS A 144 1.63 -8.87 5.72
N GLY A 145 0.76 -9.64 5.08
CA GLY A 145 -0.55 -10.03 5.60
C GLY A 145 -0.52 -10.84 6.91
N ARG A 146 0.66 -11.28 7.35
CA ARG A 146 0.86 -12.05 8.60
C ARG A 146 1.64 -11.32 9.67
N VAL A 147 2.57 -10.44 9.28
CA VAL A 147 3.53 -9.86 10.22
C VAL A 147 3.47 -8.34 10.34
N CYS A 148 2.68 -7.68 9.50
CA CYS A 148 2.51 -6.23 9.53
C CYS A 148 1.86 -5.77 10.84
N VAL A 149 2.32 -4.63 11.37
CA VAL A 149 1.74 -3.98 12.56
C VAL A 149 0.47 -3.18 12.25
N ARG A 150 0.04 -3.15 11.00
CA ARG A 150 -1.24 -2.60 10.49
C ARG A 150 -1.47 -1.11 10.77
N PRO A 151 -0.54 -0.21 10.47
CA PRO A 151 -0.76 1.22 10.67
C PRO A 151 -1.96 1.75 9.86
N CYS A 152 -2.26 1.14 8.73
CA CYS A 152 -3.43 1.46 7.91
C CYS A 152 -4.77 1.21 8.62
N GLU A 153 -4.88 0.13 9.40
CA GLU A 153 -6.08 -0.16 10.18
C GLU A 153 -6.19 0.79 11.37
N ALA A 154 -5.07 1.11 12.03
CA ALA A 154 -5.05 2.09 13.12
C ALA A 154 -5.50 3.49 12.66
N ALA A 155 -5.11 3.91 11.45
CA ALA A 155 -5.49 5.21 10.88
C ALA A 155 -6.84 5.20 10.15
N CYS A 156 -7.54 4.08 10.10
CA CYS A 156 -8.80 3.95 9.36
C CYS A 156 -9.87 4.88 9.92
N ARG A 157 -10.52 5.67 9.05
CA ARG A 157 -11.60 6.60 9.43
C ARG A 157 -12.82 5.92 10.02
N ARG A 158 -13.03 4.64 9.74
CA ARG A 158 -14.12 3.88 10.39
C ARG A 158 -13.96 3.78 11.91
N ASN A 159 -12.75 3.95 12.44
CA ASN A 159 -12.54 4.01 13.89
C ASN A 159 -13.21 5.23 14.56
N LEU A 160 -13.59 6.25 13.78
CA LEU A 160 -14.26 7.47 14.25
C LEU A 160 -15.79 7.36 14.28
N MET A 161 -16.34 6.25 13.75
CA MET A 161 -17.78 6.02 13.76
C MET A 161 -18.20 5.34 15.08
N ASP A 162 -19.44 5.52 15.50
CA ASP A 162 -20.02 4.81 16.63
C ASP A 162 -19.90 3.29 16.37
N GLU A 163 -19.44 2.55 17.36
CA GLU A 163 -19.10 1.13 17.24
C GLU A 163 -18.01 0.85 16.19
N GLY A 164 -17.19 1.85 15.89
CA GLY A 164 -16.22 1.82 14.80
C GLY A 164 -15.18 0.74 14.96
N SER A 165 -15.09 -0.10 13.93
CA SER A 165 -13.97 -1.00 13.72
C SER A 165 -13.31 -0.67 12.39
N PRO A 166 -11.99 -0.77 12.26
CA PRO A 166 -11.33 -0.55 10.98
C PRO A 166 -11.79 -1.57 9.94
N VAL A 167 -11.62 -1.23 8.69
CA VAL A 167 -11.70 -2.25 7.63
C VAL A 167 -10.57 -3.25 7.87
N GLY A 168 -10.84 -4.55 7.73
CA GLY A 168 -9.86 -5.63 7.85
C GLY A 168 -8.88 -5.64 6.67
N ILE A 169 -8.12 -4.56 6.53
CA ILE A 169 -7.27 -4.27 5.37
C ILE A 169 -6.21 -5.35 5.17
N ASP A 170 -5.53 -5.70 6.25
CA ASP A 170 -4.44 -6.68 6.21
C ASP A 170 -4.95 -8.12 6.05
N TYR A 171 -6.15 -8.40 6.58
CA TYR A 171 -6.81 -9.69 6.35
C TYR A 171 -7.20 -9.89 4.89
N MET A 172 -7.71 -8.84 4.22
CA MET A 172 -8.03 -8.89 2.80
C MET A 172 -6.77 -9.05 1.95
N LYS A 173 -5.70 -8.35 2.29
CA LYS A 173 -4.39 -8.50 1.63
C LYS A 173 -3.88 -9.94 1.80
N ARG A 174 -3.94 -10.49 3.01
CA ARG A 174 -3.59 -11.89 3.26
C ARG A 174 -4.41 -12.84 2.42
N PHE A 175 -5.74 -12.68 2.43
CA PHE A 175 -6.66 -13.53 1.68
C PHE A 175 -6.30 -13.57 0.19
N VAL A 176 -6.17 -12.41 -0.45
CA VAL A 176 -5.93 -12.36 -1.89
C VAL A 176 -4.53 -12.85 -2.27
N SER A 177 -3.55 -12.63 -1.40
CA SER A 177 -2.19 -13.11 -1.63
C SER A 177 -2.06 -14.62 -1.47
N ASP A 178 -2.76 -15.20 -0.47
CA ASP A 178 -2.82 -16.66 -0.29
C ASP A 178 -3.51 -17.32 -1.50
N TRP A 179 -4.62 -16.73 -1.94
CA TRP A 179 -5.35 -17.19 -3.13
C TRP A 179 -4.45 -17.19 -4.38
N ASP A 180 -3.66 -16.14 -4.58
CA ASP A 180 -2.74 -16.03 -5.71
C ASP A 180 -1.64 -17.10 -5.64
N LEU A 181 -0.99 -17.27 -4.49
CA LEU A 181 0.08 -18.24 -4.29
C LEU A 181 -0.37 -19.70 -4.40
N ASP A 182 -1.65 -19.98 -4.16
CA ASP A 182 -2.25 -21.30 -4.31
C ASP A 182 -2.83 -21.54 -5.72
N SER A 183 -2.81 -20.53 -6.60
CA SER A 183 -3.27 -20.63 -7.98
C SER A 183 -2.19 -21.22 -8.90
N ASP A 184 -2.59 -22.11 -9.80
CA ASP A 184 -1.70 -22.60 -10.86
C ASP A 184 -1.23 -21.49 -11.82
N ASN A 185 -1.89 -20.35 -11.83
CA ASN A 185 -1.58 -19.18 -12.65
C ASN A 185 -1.47 -17.92 -11.77
N HIS A 186 -0.52 -17.93 -10.81
CA HIS A 186 -0.27 -16.80 -9.95
C HIS A 186 0.28 -15.59 -10.73
N PHE A 187 0.16 -14.41 -10.13
CA PHE A 187 0.57 -13.15 -10.77
C PHE A 187 2.09 -13.03 -10.88
N ILE A 188 2.57 -12.89 -12.09
CA ILE A 188 3.95 -12.53 -12.43
C ILE A 188 3.90 -11.19 -13.17
N PRO A 189 4.64 -10.15 -12.71
CA PRO A 189 4.70 -8.87 -13.41
C PRO A 189 5.44 -8.97 -14.75
N GLU A 190 5.15 -8.04 -15.63
CA GLU A 190 5.89 -7.89 -16.88
C GLU A 190 7.34 -7.50 -16.62
N ILE A 191 8.26 -8.08 -17.41
CA ILE A 191 9.68 -7.78 -17.33
C ILE A 191 10.05 -6.93 -18.54
N ALA A 192 10.70 -5.80 -18.29
CA ALA A 192 11.23 -4.94 -19.36
C ALA A 192 12.34 -5.66 -20.14
N PRO A 193 12.65 -5.25 -21.38
CA PRO A 193 13.76 -5.81 -22.14
C PRO A 193 15.06 -5.83 -21.34
N ALA A 194 15.86 -6.90 -21.52
CA ALA A 194 17.12 -7.05 -20.82
C ALA A 194 18.06 -5.87 -21.06
N THR A 195 18.65 -5.37 -19.98
CA THR A 195 19.56 -4.19 -20.01
C THR A 195 21.03 -4.58 -20.11
N GLU A 196 21.34 -5.90 -20.10
CA GLU A 196 22.69 -6.45 -19.99
C GLU A 196 23.44 -6.04 -18.71
N LYS A 197 22.76 -5.36 -17.75
CA LYS A 197 23.31 -4.97 -16.47
C LYS A 197 23.14 -6.07 -15.43
N LYS A 198 24.22 -6.31 -14.66
CA LYS A 198 24.24 -7.32 -13.59
C LYS A 198 24.36 -6.64 -12.22
N VAL A 199 23.51 -7.03 -11.30
CA VAL A 199 23.49 -6.49 -9.94
C VAL A 199 23.73 -7.62 -8.93
N ALA A 200 24.75 -7.47 -8.10
CA ALA A 200 24.98 -8.31 -6.93
C ALA A 200 24.18 -7.76 -5.73
N ILE A 201 23.42 -8.61 -5.07
CA ILE A 201 22.65 -8.26 -3.86
C ILE A 201 23.18 -9.10 -2.71
N ILE A 202 23.64 -8.48 -1.63
CA ILE A 202 24.22 -9.17 -0.48
C ILE A 202 23.19 -9.23 0.64
N GLY A 203 22.66 -10.43 0.86
CA GLY A 203 21.59 -10.74 1.81
C GLY A 203 20.25 -11.01 1.13
N ALA A 204 19.68 -12.20 1.37
CA ALA A 204 18.38 -12.65 0.88
C ALA A 204 17.26 -12.44 1.92
N GLY A 205 17.36 -11.41 2.74
CA GLY A 205 16.26 -10.93 3.59
C GLY A 205 15.24 -10.11 2.78
N PRO A 206 14.20 -9.55 3.44
CA PRO A 206 13.13 -8.81 2.74
C PRO A 206 13.66 -7.66 1.89
N GLY A 207 14.73 -6.97 2.33
CA GLY A 207 15.35 -5.89 1.55
C GLY A 207 15.96 -6.37 0.25
N GLY A 208 16.75 -7.46 0.28
CA GLY A 208 17.39 -8.02 -0.91
C GLY A 208 16.40 -8.66 -1.88
N LEU A 209 15.42 -9.38 -1.35
CA LEU A 209 14.34 -9.97 -2.14
C LEU A 209 13.51 -8.88 -2.86
N SER A 210 13.16 -7.79 -2.15
CA SER A 210 12.46 -6.66 -2.75
C SER A 210 13.30 -5.94 -3.81
N ALA A 211 14.59 -5.73 -3.55
CA ALA A 211 15.51 -5.13 -4.53
C ALA A 211 15.59 -5.98 -5.80
N ALA A 212 15.74 -7.30 -5.67
CA ALA A 212 15.76 -8.21 -6.80
C ALA A 212 14.45 -8.17 -7.60
N TYR A 213 13.29 -8.18 -6.92
CA TYR A 213 11.99 -8.11 -7.56
C TYR A 213 11.86 -6.88 -8.48
N PHE A 214 12.15 -5.69 -7.97
CA PHE A 214 12.01 -4.46 -8.75
C PHE A 214 13.09 -4.29 -9.83
N LEU A 215 14.29 -4.79 -9.60
CA LEU A 215 15.37 -4.72 -10.60
C LEU A 215 15.15 -5.70 -11.75
N GLN A 216 14.65 -6.91 -11.47
CA GLN A 216 14.29 -7.87 -12.51
C GLN A 216 13.18 -7.33 -13.41
N GLN A 217 12.15 -6.68 -12.86
CA GLN A 217 11.11 -6.03 -13.67
C GLN A 217 11.69 -4.98 -14.63
N LYS A 218 12.79 -4.32 -14.25
CA LYS A 218 13.49 -3.34 -15.09
C LYS A 218 14.46 -3.97 -16.09
N GLY A 219 14.51 -5.31 -16.19
CA GLY A 219 15.36 -6.05 -17.10
C GLY A 219 16.82 -6.20 -16.65
N HIS A 220 17.14 -5.91 -15.38
CA HIS A 220 18.48 -6.13 -14.83
C HIS A 220 18.62 -7.56 -14.31
N GLN A 221 19.75 -8.21 -14.56
CA GLN A 221 20.06 -9.51 -13.98
C GLN A 221 20.49 -9.36 -12.53
N CYS A 222 19.82 -10.06 -11.60
CA CYS A 222 20.11 -10.00 -10.17
C CYS A 222 20.61 -11.34 -9.63
N ASP A 223 21.75 -11.30 -8.94
CA ASP A 223 22.31 -12.41 -8.19
C ASP A 223 22.32 -12.04 -6.71
N ILE A 224 21.63 -12.85 -5.90
CA ILE A 224 21.50 -12.65 -4.46
C ILE A 224 22.45 -13.61 -3.75
N PHE A 225 23.32 -13.07 -2.90
CA PHE A 225 24.26 -13.86 -2.09
C PHE A 225 23.81 -13.84 -0.64
N GLU A 226 23.55 -15.01 -0.07
CA GLU A 226 23.04 -15.19 1.29
C GLU A 226 24.03 -16.01 2.13
N ALA A 227 24.36 -15.51 3.31
CA ALA A 227 25.25 -16.21 4.23
C ALA A 227 24.63 -17.46 4.85
N ALA A 228 23.32 -17.41 5.13
CA ALA A 228 22.57 -18.51 5.71
C ALA A 228 22.31 -19.66 4.72
N PRO A 229 21.98 -20.87 5.21
CA PRO A 229 21.68 -22.03 4.37
C PRO A 229 20.43 -21.87 3.48
N LYS A 230 19.49 -21.02 3.87
CA LYS A 230 18.25 -20.74 3.14
C LYS A 230 17.98 -19.23 3.09
N PRO A 231 17.32 -18.74 2.02
CA PRO A 231 16.92 -17.33 1.93
C PRO A 231 15.78 -17.00 2.87
N GLY A 232 15.57 -15.69 3.13
CA GLY A 232 14.48 -15.16 3.94
C GLY A 232 14.95 -14.22 5.07
N GLY A 233 16.22 -14.29 5.48
CA GLY A 233 16.73 -13.44 6.56
C GLY A 233 15.88 -13.55 7.84
N TRP A 234 15.51 -12.41 8.46
CA TRP A 234 14.68 -12.42 9.68
C TRP A 234 13.27 -12.95 9.47
N LEU A 235 12.75 -12.99 8.26
CA LEU A 235 11.47 -13.62 7.95
C LEU A 235 11.51 -15.13 8.25
N ARG A 236 12.67 -15.78 8.05
CA ARG A 236 12.87 -17.20 8.32
C ARG A 236 13.50 -17.48 9.68
N TYR A 237 14.51 -16.70 10.07
CA TYR A 237 15.34 -17.01 11.24
C TYR A 237 14.97 -16.22 12.50
N GLY A 238 14.07 -15.24 12.39
CA GLY A 238 13.67 -14.41 13.53
C GLY A 238 12.18 -14.48 13.85
N ILE A 239 11.34 -14.71 12.84
CA ILE A 239 9.90 -14.85 13.02
C ILE A 239 9.58 -16.34 13.12
N PRO A 240 9.02 -16.81 14.27
CA PRO A 240 8.72 -18.24 14.42
C PRO A 240 7.72 -18.75 13.38
N GLU A 241 7.89 -20.01 12.96
CA GLU A 241 7.10 -20.66 11.92
C GLU A 241 5.59 -20.64 12.20
N TYR A 242 5.18 -20.69 13.49
CA TYR A 242 3.75 -20.58 13.85
C TYR A 242 3.13 -19.22 13.58
N ARG A 243 3.93 -18.18 13.27
CA ARG A 243 3.49 -16.86 12.80
C ARG A 243 3.64 -16.68 11.30
N LEU A 244 4.75 -17.14 10.78
CA LEU A 244 5.07 -17.07 9.34
C LEU A 244 5.53 -18.45 8.88
N PRO A 245 4.65 -19.27 8.29
CA PRO A 245 4.98 -20.60 7.80
C PRO A 245 6.10 -20.55 6.76
N ASN A 246 7.06 -21.46 6.88
CA ASN A 246 8.21 -21.51 5.99
C ASN A 246 7.85 -21.89 4.56
N ASP A 247 6.84 -22.73 4.35
CA ASP A 247 6.32 -23.09 3.03
C ASP A 247 5.72 -21.90 2.28
N LEU A 248 5.00 -21.02 2.99
CA LEU A 248 4.49 -19.76 2.42
C LEU A 248 5.63 -18.82 2.05
N LEU A 249 6.63 -18.69 2.94
CA LEU A 249 7.81 -17.86 2.67
C LEU A 249 8.55 -18.37 1.42
N ASP A 250 8.69 -19.69 1.28
CA ASP A 250 9.31 -20.31 0.11
C ASP A 250 8.51 -20.04 -1.17
N LYS A 251 7.18 -20.08 -1.13
CA LYS A 251 6.31 -19.72 -2.27
C LYS A 251 6.51 -18.23 -2.67
N GLU A 252 6.52 -17.29 -1.73
CA GLU A 252 6.76 -15.87 -2.06
C GLU A 252 8.17 -15.63 -2.61
N ILE A 253 9.18 -16.32 -2.09
CA ILE A 253 10.53 -16.23 -2.64
C ILE A 253 10.59 -16.82 -4.05
N ALA A 254 9.87 -17.92 -4.32
CA ALA A 254 9.79 -18.55 -5.63
C ALA A 254 9.29 -17.56 -6.70
N THR A 255 8.29 -16.73 -6.39
CA THR A 255 7.80 -15.70 -7.35
C THR A 255 8.89 -14.71 -7.78
N ILE A 256 9.91 -14.48 -6.94
CA ILE A 256 11.05 -13.60 -7.27
C ILE A 256 12.07 -14.33 -8.11
N THR A 257 12.33 -15.62 -7.84
CA THR A 257 13.24 -16.42 -8.66
C THR A 257 12.66 -16.73 -10.04
N GLU A 258 11.35 -16.84 -10.16
CA GLU A 258 10.65 -16.98 -11.45
C GLU A 258 10.82 -15.76 -12.36
N LEU A 259 11.04 -14.57 -11.80
CA LEU A 259 11.45 -13.38 -12.57
C LEU A 259 12.88 -13.46 -13.10
N GLY A 260 13.65 -14.51 -12.74
CA GLY A 260 15.02 -14.72 -13.19
C GLY A 260 16.09 -14.37 -12.14
N ALA A 261 15.75 -13.92 -10.94
CA ALA A 261 16.71 -13.70 -9.87
C ALA A 261 17.32 -15.05 -9.40
N ARG A 262 18.64 -15.09 -9.24
CA ARG A 262 19.34 -16.28 -8.75
C ARG A 262 19.78 -16.06 -7.30
N ILE A 263 19.61 -17.09 -6.46
CA ILE A 263 19.99 -17.04 -5.05
C ILE A 263 21.10 -18.05 -4.77
N PHE A 264 22.20 -17.57 -4.19
CA PHE A 264 23.36 -18.35 -3.81
C PHE A 264 23.51 -18.34 -2.29
N CYS A 265 23.08 -19.41 -1.62
CA CYS A 265 23.21 -19.58 -0.18
C CYS A 265 24.60 -20.03 0.25
N GLY A 266 24.93 -19.85 1.54
CA GLY A 266 26.24 -20.19 2.10
C GLY A 266 27.37 -19.25 1.61
N LYS A 267 27.03 -18.03 1.14
CA LYS A 267 27.97 -17.04 0.63
C LYS A 267 28.10 -15.87 1.61
N ASN A 268 29.15 -15.88 2.41
CA ASN A 268 29.40 -14.87 3.42
C ASN A 268 30.46 -13.85 2.93
N LEU A 269 30.04 -12.58 2.90
CA LEU A 269 30.92 -11.48 2.47
C LEU A 269 32.09 -11.32 3.44
N GLY A 270 33.30 -11.32 2.92
CA GLY A 270 34.54 -11.22 3.71
C GLY A 270 35.12 -12.58 4.14
N GLU A 271 34.41 -13.70 3.94
CA GLU A 271 34.90 -15.04 4.19
C GLU A 271 35.11 -15.83 2.88
N ASN A 272 34.02 -16.22 2.23
CA ASN A 272 34.03 -16.98 1.00
C ASN A 272 33.40 -16.23 -0.20
N LEU A 273 33.10 -14.94 -0.02
CA LEU A 273 32.64 -14.03 -1.04
C LEU A 273 33.46 -12.73 -0.93
N SER A 274 34.19 -12.39 -1.99
CA SER A 274 35.04 -11.20 -2.03
C SER A 274 34.30 -10.02 -2.66
N TYR A 275 34.27 -8.88 -1.97
CA TYR A 275 33.75 -7.64 -2.56
C TYR A 275 34.55 -7.17 -3.79
N ALA A 276 35.87 -7.39 -3.77
CA ALA A 276 36.73 -7.04 -4.90
C ALA A 276 36.37 -7.82 -6.18
N ASP A 277 35.96 -9.08 -6.03
CA ASP A 277 35.56 -9.90 -7.16
C ASP A 277 34.16 -9.53 -7.64
N LEU A 278 33.21 -9.29 -6.73
CA LEU A 278 31.90 -8.76 -7.09
C LEU A 278 31.98 -7.45 -7.90
N LYS A 279 32.88 -6.55 -7.51
CA LYS A 279 33.09 -5.28 -8.22
C LYS A 279 33.64 -5.46 -9.65
N LYS A 280 34.27 -6.59 -9.98
CA LYS A 280 34.74 -6.89 -11.33
C LYS A 280 33.65 -7.52 -12.21
N GLU A 281 32.76 -8.31 -11.59
CA GLU A 281 31.75 -9.12 -12.29
C GLU A 281 30.39 -8.43 -12.43
N TYR A 282 30.08 -7.46 -11.55
CA TYR A 282 28.79 -6.80 -11.47
C TYR A 282 28.92 -5.29 -11.69
N ASP A 283 27.92 -4.73 -12.37
CA ASP A 283 27.82 -3.29 -12.61
C ASP A 283 27.49 -2.51 -11.31
N ALA A 284 26.75 -3.16 -10.39
CA ALA A 284 26.38 -2.57 -9.09
C ALA A 284 26.30 -3.64 -8.00
N THR A 285 26.51 -3.20 -6.75
CA THR A 285 26.35 -4.05 -5.57
C THR A 285 25.43 -3.36 -4.57
N ILE A 286 24.41 -4.08 -4.08
CA ILE A 286 23.46 -3.62 -3.06
C ILE A 286 23.73 -4.40 -1.77
N LEU A 287 23.89 -3.69 -0.66
CA LEU A 287 24.09 -4.30 0.66
C LEU A 287 22.78 -4.29 1.44
N THR A 288 22.25 -5.49 1.73
CA THR A 288 21.01 -5.72 2.49
C THR A 288 21.22 -6.76 3.59
N ILE A 289 22.39 -6.68 4.25
CA ILE A 289 22.86 -7.65 5.24
C ILE A 289 22.05 -7.70 6.54
N GLY A 290 21.17 -6.73 6.77
CA GLY A 290 20.32 -6.63 7.96
C GLY A 290 21.11 -6.40 9.25
N SER A 291 20.43 -6.59 10.41
CA SER A 291 21.03 -6.51 11.74
C SER A 291 21.04 -7.92 12.36
N GLN A 292 22.21 -8.55 12.39
CA GLN A 292 22.35 -9.97 12.77
C GLN A 292 22.74 -10.21 14.21
N LYS A 293 23.12 -9.15 14.95
CA LYS A 293 23.49 -9.24 16.36
C LYS A 293 22.41 -8.64 17.25
N GLY A 294 22.09 -9.34 18.34
CA GLY A 294 21.31 -8.78 19.42
C GLY A 294 22.10 -7.71 20.19
N THR A 295 21.39 -6.74 20.74
CA THR A 295 21.97 -5.72 21.62
C THR A 295 21.72 -6.13 23.06
N LEU A 296 22.79 -6.15 23.89
CA LEU A 296 22.69 -6.29 25.33
C LEU A 296 22.12 -5.01 25.95
N ILE A 297 21.46 -5.14 27.07
CA ILE A 297 20.80 -4.00 27.75
C ILE A 297 21.78 -3.13 28.54
N GLY A 298 23.01 -3.59 28.74
CA GLY A 298 24.07 -2.87 29.47
C GLY A 298 23.91 -2.87 30.98
N THR A 299 23.20 -3.90 31.53
CA THR A 299 23.05 -4.07 32.97
C THR A 299 24.03 -5.11 33.48
N PRO A 300 24.48 -5.03 34.75
CA PRO A 300 25.32 -6.07 35.35
C PRO A 300 24.66 -7.44 35.25
N GLY A 301 25.39 -8.42 34.68
CA GLY A 301 24.93 -9.79 34.51
C GLY A 301 24.20 -10.09 33.22
N ASP A 302 24.09 -9.15 32.26
CA ASP A 302 23.49 -9.41 30.95
C ASP A 302 24.35 -10.31 30.04
N ASP A 303 25.58 -10.60 30.45
CA ASP A 303 26.53 -11.53 29.84
C ASP A 303 26.61 -12.90 30.62
N ALA A 304 25.75 -13.13 31.61
CA ALA A 304 25.75 -14.36 32.37
C ALA A 304 25.30 -15.58 31.51
N GLU A 305 25.75 -16.78 31.89
CA GLU A 305 25.58 -18.05 31.15
C GLU A 305 24.12 -18.35 30.71
N ASN A 306 23.14 -17.91 31.50
CA ASN A 306 21.72 -18.17 31.23
C ASN A 306 20.98 -16.95 30.68
N VAL A 307 21.70 -15.94 30.23
CA VAL A 307 21.15 -14.73 29.57
C VAL A 307 21.36 -14.83 28.08
N PHE A 308 20.29 -14.69 27.33
CA PHE A 308 20.31 -14.79 25.88
C PHE A 308 19.75 -13.52 25.25
N SER A 309 20.36 -13.08 24.17
CA SER A 309 19.70 -12.16 23.26
C SER A 309 18.46 -12.84 22.65
N GLY A 310 17.31 -12.18 22.66
CA GLY A 310 16.10 -12.72 22.04
C GLY A 310 16.27 -13.05 20.56
N ILE A 311 17.07 -12.26 19.87
CA ILE A 311 17.45 -12.48 18.46
C ILE A 311 18.23 -13.78 18.31
N ASP A 312 19.27 -13.97 19.11
CA ASP A 312 20.12 -15.18 19.05
C ASP A 312 19.36 -16.43 19.47
N PHE A 313 18.47 -16.31 20.46
CA PHE A 313 17.60 -17.39 20.89
C PHE A 313 16.70 -17.88 19.75
N LEU A 314 15.94 -16.99 19.10
CA LEU A 314 15.05 -17.36 18.00
C LEU A 314 15.84 -17.87 16.77
N LYS A 315 16.94 -17.21 16.42
CA LYS A 315 17.78 -17.60 15.29
C LYS A 315 18.40 -19.00 15.49
N ASN A 316 18.91 -19.29 16.68
CA ASN A 316 19.53 -20.57 16.96
C ASN A 316 18.54 -21.73 16.86
N MET A 317 17.29 -21.53 17.26
CA MET A 317 16.25 -22.53 17.12
C MET A 317 15.97 -22.87 15.67
N GLU A 318 15.78 -21.86 14.83
CA GLU A 318 15.51 -22.06 13.41
C GLU A 318 16.73 -22.62 12.63
N MET A 319 17.93 -22.14 12.96
CA MET A 319 19.18 -22.63 12.33
C MET A 319 19.51 -24.09 12.68
N THR A 320 19.24 -24.50 13.91
CA THR A 320 19.59 -25.86 14.38
C THR A 320 18.46 -26.85 14.18
N GLY A 321 17.23 -26.39 14.02
CA GLY A 321 16.01 -27.21 14.03
C GLY A 321 15.77 -27.93 15.37
N LYS A 322 16.50 -27.55 16.41
CA LYS A 322 16.40 -28.15 17.74
C LYS A 322 15.73 -27.17 18.69
N PRO A 323 14.54 -27.47 19.20
CA PRO A 323 13.92 -26.66 20.24
C PRO A 323 14.76 -26.69 21.50
N ALA A 324 14.86 -25.56 22.21
CA ALA A 324 15.41 -25.52 23.55
C ALA A 324 14.48 -26.32 24.50
N ASP A 325 15.03 -26.87 25.55
CA ASP A 325 14.25 -27.50 26.62
C ASP A 325 14.22 -26.58 27.85
N PHE A 326 13.06 -26.01 28.12
CA PHE A 326 12.80 -25.16 29.27
C PHE A 326 11.85 -25.80 30.27
N THR A 327 11.71 -27.13 30.23
CA THR A 327 10.89 -27.87 31.19
C THR A 327 11.37 -27.59 32.61
N GLY A 328 10.45 -27.14 33.48
CA GLY A 328 10.73 -26.79 34.87
C GLY A 328 11.54 -25.52 35.08
N LYS A 329 11.89 -24.79 34.03
CA LYS A 329 12.64 -23.52 34.13
C LYS A 329 11.69 -22.32 34.15
N LYS A 330 12.06 -21.31 34.94
CA LYS A 330 11.41 -20.00 34.96
C LYS A 330 12.13 -19.10 33.99
N ILE A 331 11.36 -18.46 33.09
CA ILE A 331 11.90 -17.58 32.06
C ILE A 331 11.43 -16.15 32.31
N ILE A 332 12.36 -15.22 32.25
CA ILE A 332 12.08 -13.79 32.28
C ILE A 332 12.48 -13.23 30.91
N VAL A 333 11.55 -12.54 30.25
CA VAL A 333 11.80 -11.84 28.99
C VAL A 333 11.74 -10.34 29.25
N VAL A 334 12.83 -9.64 28.94
CA VAL A 334 12.90 -8.19 29.11
C VAL A 334 12.53 -7.49 27.82
N GLY A 335 11.41 -6.77 27.80
CA GLY A 335 10.90 -6.00 26.67
C GLY A 335 9.46 -6.33 26.30
N GLY A 336 8.78 -5.42 25.61
CA GLY A 336 7.37 -5.53 25.20
C GLY A 336 7.16 -5.52 23.68
N GLY A 337 8.24 -5.56 22.88
CA GLY A 337 8.16 -5.56 21.42
C GLY A 337 7.85 -6.94 20.83
N ASN A 338 7.66 -7.01 19.51
CA ASN A 338 7.33 -8.26 18.82
C ASN A 338 8.32 -9.39 19.10
N THR A 339 9.63 -9.10 19.13
CA THR A 339 10.67 -10.09 19.46
C THR A 339 10.48 -10.66 20.85
N ALA A 340 10.18 -9.82 21.86
CA ALA A 340 9.93 -10.28 23.22
C ALA A 340 8.69 -11.18 23.29
N MET A 341 7.61 -10.82 22.60
CA MET A 341 6.40 -11.65 22.54
C MET A 341 6.65 -12.98 21.83
N ASP A 342 7.48 -13.00 20.81
CA ASP A 342 7.88 -14.24 20.14
C ASP A 342 8.77 -15.11 21.06
N CYS A 343 9.70 -14.51 21.80
CA CYS A 343 10.49 -15.22 22.82
C CYS A 343 9.61 -15.83 23.90
N CYS A 344 8.63 -15.10 24.43
CA CYS A 344 7.69 -15.61 25.43
C CYS A 344 6.91 -16.82 24.92
N ARG A 345 6.27 -16.67 23.76
CA ARG A 345 5.47 -17.74 23.14
C ARG A 345 6.30 -18.96 22.79
N THR A 346 7.53 -18.74 22.32
CA THR A 346 8.47 -19.79 22.00
C THR A 346 8.94 -20.50 23.26
N SER A 347 9.25 -19.77 24.35
CA SER A 347 9.65 -20.35 25.63
C SER A 347 8.56 -21.25 26.21
N LEU A 348 7.28 -20.86 26.12
CA LEU A 348 6.14 -21.73 26.51
C LEU A 348 6.10 -23.02 25.67
N ARG A 349 6.34 -22.92 24.35
CA ARG A 349 6.40 -24.09 23.45
C ARG A 349 7.60 -24.97 23.72
N CYS A 350 8.65 -24.42 24.30
CA CYS A 350 9.84 -25.15 24.74
C CYS A 350 9.71 -25.77 26.16
N GLY A 351 8.50 -25.80 26.73
CA GLY A 351 8.21 -26.51 27.97
C GLY A 351 8.23 -25.67 29.26
N SER A 352 8.53 -24.39 29.21
CA SER A 352 8.40 -23.52 30.39
C SER A 352 6.93 -23.30 30.75
N THR A 353 6.60 -23.36 32.02
CA THR A 353 5.26 -23.06 32.56
C THR A 353 5.22 -21.73 33.34
N ASP A 354 6.37 -21.10 33.55
CA ASP A 354 6.51 -19.82 34.27
C ASP A 354 7.33 -18.84 33.41
N VAL A 355 6.63 -18.07 32.58
CA VAL A 355 7.24 -17.04 31.72
C VAL A 355 6.70 -15.67 32.12
N LYS A 356 7.62 -14.76 32.46
CA LYS A 356 7.31 -13.36 32.81
C LYS A 356 7.90 -12.40 31.77
N VAL A 357 7.21 -11.27 31.54
CA VAL A 357 7.63 -10.19 30.66
C VAL A 357 7.83 -8.92 31.47
#